data_7d4829cd6f417798e6fa18875089d7f8
#
_entry.id   7d4829cd6f417798e6fa18875089d7f8
#
_cell.length_a   1.000
_cell.length_b   1.000
_cell.length_c   1.000
_cell.angle_alpha   90.00
_cell.angle_beta   90.00
_cell.angle_gamma   90.00
#
_symmetry.space_group_name_H-M   'P 1'
#
loop_
_entity.id
_entity.type
_entity.pdbx_description
1 polymer ?
#
loop_
_entity_poly.entity_id
_entity_poly.type
_entity_poly.pdbx_seq_one_letter_code
_entity_poly.pdbx_strand_id
1 'polypeptide(L)'
;MYKGGRIIVFAALFCLAVLSPFIVNLANASAGPEVSVDTPAINAQQTKECVASTEYMKDSHMQLLDGWRNDVVRGGSREYTSESGQVYEKSLDETCLGCHTNREEFCDTCHDYAGVDLYCWDCHDGSAS
;
A
#
# COMPACT_ATOMS: atom_id res chain seq x y z
N MET A 1 -41.46 -41.97 3.66
CA MET A 1 -41.18 -41.03 4.77
C MET A 1 -39.82 -40.38 4.53
N TYR A 2 -39.77 -39.10 4.19
CA TYR A 2 -38.53 -38.34 4.00
C TYR A 2 -37.82 -38.20 5.33
N LYS A 3 -36.54 -38.63 5.39
CA LYS A 3 -35.72 -38.45 6.59
C LYS A 3 -35.19 -37.04 6.64
N GLY A 4 -36.03 -36.05 6.91
CA GLY A 4 -35.69 -34.61 6.87
C GLY A 4 -34.49 -34.23 7.79
N GLY A 5 -34.28 -34.97 8.89
CA GLY A 5 -33.16 -34.72 9.77
C GLY A 5 -31.79 -34.87 9.11
N ARG A 6 -31.62 -35.83 8.19
CA ARG A 6 -30.33 -36.00 7.48
C ARG A 6 -30.06 -34.87 6.51
N ILE A 7 -31.11 -34.34 5.87
CA ILE A 7 -31.00 -33.20 4.92
C ILE A 7 -30.62 -31.93 5.71
N ILE A 8 -31.23 -31.71 6.85
CA ILE A 8 -30.91 -30.56 7.73
C ILE A 8 -29.46 -30.63 8.22
N VAL A 9 -29.00 -31.80 8.65
CA VAL A 9 -27.59 -31.97 9.09
C VAL A 9 -26.62 -31.73 7.91
N PHE A 10 -26.92 -32.29 6.75
CA PHE A 10 -26.07 -32.07 5.57
C PHE A 10 -26.04 -30.60 5.14
N ALA A 11 -27.19 -29.93 5.14
CA ALA A 11 -27.28 -28.51 4.81
C ALA A 11 -26.52 -27.64 5.83
N ALA A 12 -26.62 -27.97 7.12
CA ALA A 12 -25.88 -27.25 8.15
C ALA A 12 -24.36 -27.42 8.02
N LEU A 13 -23.89 -28.64 7.76
CA LEU A 13 -22.47 -28.91 7.53
C LEU A 13 -21.96 -28.22 6.25
N PHE A 14 -22.75 -28.22 5.20
CA PHE A 14 -22.43 -27.49 3.96
C PHE A 14 -22.31 -25.99 4.21
N CYS A 15 -23.30 -25.39 4.89
CA CYS A 15 -23.25 -23.96 5.23
C CYS A 15 -22.03 -23.62 6.11
N LEU A 16 -21.71 -24.45 7.10
CA LEU A 16 -20.53 -24.29 7.93
C LEU A 16 -19.24 -24.34 7.11
N ALA A 17 -19.13 -25.29 6.17
CA ALA A 17 -17.96 -25.40 5.31
C ALA A 17 -17.81 -24.18 4.38
N VAL A 18 -18.92 -23.70 3.81
CA VAL A 18 -18.90 -22.52 2.93
C VAL A 18 -18.63 -21.23 3.70
N LEU A 19 -19.15 -21.11 4.94
CA LEU A 19 -18.96 -19.90 5.76
C LEU A 19 -17.61 -19.88 6.48
N SER A 20 -16.95 -21.03 6.67
CA SER A 20 -15.71 -21.13 7.42
C SER A 20 -14.60 -20.18 6.95
N PRO A 21 -14.30 -20.01 5.64
CA PRO A 21 -13.26 -19.09 5.20
C PRO A 21 -13.60 -17.62 5.53
N PHE A 22 -14.89 -17.26 5.50
CA PHE A 22 -15.32 -15.90 5.85
C PHE A 22 -15.16 -15.64 7.35
N ILE A 23 -15.50 -16.64 8.21
CA ILE A 23 -15.34 -16.51 9.66
C ILE A 23 -13.86 -16.43 10.03
N VAL A 24 -13.01 -17.28 9.44
CA VAL A 24 -11.56 -17.25 9.67
C VAL A 24 -10.96 -15.93 9.21
N ASN A 25 -11.37 -15.44 8.04
CA ASN A 25 -10.89 -14.17 7.53
C ASN A 25 -11.34 -12.98 8.39
N LEU A 26 -12.59 -13.00 8.88
CA LEU A 26 -13.09 -11.95 9.78
C LEU A 26 -12.33 -11.93 11.12
N ALA A 27 -11.94 -13.09 11.64
CA ALA A 27 -11.14 -13.19 12.85
C ALA A 27 -9.69 -12.72 12.66
N ASN A 28 -9.14 -12.86 11.44
CA ASN A 28 -7.77 -12.47 11.10
C ASN A 28 -7.69 -11.08 10.42
N ALA A 29 -8.81 -10.48 10.03
CA ALA A 29 -8.87 -9.24 9.24
C ALA A 29 -8.47 -7.98 10.04
N SER A 30 -8.13 -8.10 11.32
CA SER A 30 -7.82 -6.93 12.16
C SER A 30 -6.36 -6.47 12.12
N ALA A 31 -5.47 -7.20 11.46
CA ALA A 31 -4.09 -6.81 11.34
C ALA A 31 -3.71 -6.74 9.84
N GLY A 32 -3.85 -5.55 9.24
CA GLY A 32 -3.20 -5.26 7.98
C GLY A 32 -1.67 -5.38 8.14
N PRO A 33 -0.92 -5.39 7.02
CA PRO A 33 0.53 -5.47 7.07
C PRO A 33 1.11 -4.25 7.81
N GLU A 34 2.04 -4.50 8.74
CA GLU A 34 2.80 -3.43 9.38
C GLU A 34 3.98 -3.06 8.48
N VAL A 35 4.01 -1.82 8.03
CA VAL A 35 5.11 -1.28 7.22
C VAL A 35 6.12 -0.58 8.11
N SER A 36 7.40 -0.82 7.85
CA SER A 36 8.48 -0.14 8.56
C SER A 36 8.74 1.23 7.94
N VAL A 37 8.60 2.27 8.75
CA VAL A 37 9.00 3.65 8.42
C VAL A 37 10.30 4.05 9.12
N ASP A 38 10.97 3.10 9.77
CA ASP A 38 12.21 3.33 10.52
C ASP A 38 13.43 3.24 9.59
N THR A 39 13.71 4.32 8.90
CA THR A 39 14.90 4.44 8.03
C THR A 39 15.85 5.50 8.56
N PRO A 40 17.17 5.36 8.33
CA PRO A 40 18.15 6.40 8.70
C PRO A 40 17.80 7.76 8.10
N ALA A 41 17.29 7.79 6.88
CA ALA A 41 16.91 9.03 6.18
C ALA A 41 15.74 9.73 6.88
N ILE A 42 14.68 9.00 7.26
CA ILE A 42 13.53 9.54 8.00
C ILE A 42 13.97 9.99 9.41
N ASN A 43 14.84 9.22 10.05
CA ASN A 43 15.32 9.55 11.40
C ASN A 43 16.23 10.79 11.46
N ALA A 44 16.90 11.10 10.35
CA ALA A 44 17.72 12.30 10.23
C ALA A 44 16.89 13.59 10.00
N GLN A 45 15.62 13.47 9.62
CA GLN A 45 14.77 14.63 9.37
C GLN A 45 14.30 15.28 10.68
N GLN A 46 14.29 16.61 10.71
CA GLN A 46 13.80 17.39 11.87
C GLN A 46 12.25 17.32 11.98
N THR A 47 11.57 17.33 10.84
CA THR A 47 10.12 17.14 10.73
C THR A 47 9.85 15.87 9.93
N LYS A 48 9.21 14.91 10.59
CA LYS A 48 8.85 13.63 9.96
C LYS A 48 7.52 13.78 9.23
N GLU A 49 7.52 14.52 8.12
CA GLU A 49 6.34 14.71 7.28
C GLU A 49 6.53 14.03 5.93
N CYS A 50 5.49 13.32 5.49
CA CYS A 50 5.41 12.80 4.14
C CYS A 50 4.81 13.87 3.20
N VAL A 51 4.92 13.64 1.90
CA VAL A 51 4.39 14.54 0.85
C VAL A 51 2.88 14.75 0.94
N ALA A 52 2.16 13.81 1.52
CA ALA A 52 0.72 13.89 1.82
C ALA A 52 0.41 13.14 3.11
N SER A 53 -0.84 13.24 3.60
CA SER A 53 -1.26 12.55 4.82
C SER A 53 -1.09 11.03 4.71
N THR A 54 -0.81 10.38 5.84
CA THR A 54 -0.65 8.91 5.89
C THR A 54 -1.89 8.18 5.38
N GLU A 55 -3.07 8.69 5.65
CA GLU A 55 -4.34 8.12 5.18
C GLU A 55 -4.42 8.19 3.65
N TYR A 56 -4.19 9.36 3.07
CA TYR A 56 -4.16 9.53 1.62
C TYR A 56 -3.11 8.64 0.96
N MET A 57 -1.91 8.53 1.55
CA MET A 57 -0.84 7.70 1.01
C MET A 57 -1.19 6.21 1.02
N LYS A 58 -1.90 5.72 2.04
CA LYS A 58 -2.37 4.33 2.08
C LYS A 58 -3.43 4.03 1.02
N ASP A 59 -4.35 4.96 0.80
CA ASP A 59 -5.51 4.72 -0.05
C ASP A 59 -5.29 5.15 -1.51
N SER A 60 -4.46 6.14 -1.75
CA SER A 60 -4.46 6.88 -3.01
C SER A 60 -3.07 7.31 -3.53
N HIS A 61 -1.96 6.77 -2.97
CA HIS A 61 -0.61 7.16 -3.42
C HIS A 61 -0.39 6.95 -4.94
N MET A 62 -1.04 5.97 -5.55
CA MET A 62 -0.93 5.73 -6.98
C MET A 62 -1.57 6.86 -7.83
N GLN A 63 -2.61 7.51 -7.31
CA GLN A 63 -3.20 8.69 -7.98
C GLN A 63 -2.22 9.87 -7.95
N LEU A 64 -1.51 10.05 -6.84
CA LEU A 64 -0.47 11.06 -6.71
C LEU A 64 0.66 10.81 -7.72
N LEU A 65 1.17 9.58 -7.78
CA LEU A 65 2.24 9.19 -8.70
C LEU A 65 1.84 9.33 -10.17
N ASP A 66 0.61 8.95 -10.52
CA ASP A 66 0.09 9.11 -11.88
C ASP A 66 -0.04 10.59 -12.26
N GLY A 67 -0.52 11.42 -11.34
CA GLY A 67 -0.55 12.87 -11.49
C GLY A 67 0.85 13.45 -11.69
N TRP A 68 1.81 13.10 -10.85
CA TRP A 68 3.20 13.55 -10.97
C TRP A 68 3.83 13.13 -12.30
N ARG A 69 3.64 11.87 -12.71
CA ARG A 69 4.11 11.39 -14.01
C ARG A 69 3.55 12.23 -15.17
N ASN A 70 2.25 12.49 -15.14
CA ASN A 70 1.61 13.30 -16.18
C ASN A 70 2.14 14.74 -16.19
N ASP A 71 2.30 15.33 -15.02
CA ASP A 71 2.83 16.70 -14.89
C ASP A 71 4.27 16.81 -15.40
N VAL A 72 5.13 15.88 -15.01
CA VAL A 72 6.55 15.87 -15.43
C VAL A 72 6.67 15.63 -16.93
N VAL A 73 5.97 14.61 -17.47
CA VAL A 73 6.13 14.19 -18.86
C VAL A 73 5.45 15.15 -19.84
N ARG A 74 4.30 15.71 -19.47
CA ARG A 74 3.48 16.54 -20.37
C ARG A 74 3.55 18.02 -20.07
N GLY A 75 3.63 18.39 -18.81
CA GLY A 75 3.63 19.78 -18.35
C GLY A 75 5.02 20.33 -18.03
N GLY A 76 6.03 19.47 -17.88
CA GLY A 76 7.39 19.87 -17.48
C GLY A 76 7.52 20.36 -16.04
N SER A 77 6.44 20.29 -15.24
CA SER A 77 6.44 20.73 -13.85
C SER A 77 7.00 19.63 -12.94
N ARG A 78 8.15 19.88 -12.34
CA ARG A 78 8.82 18.95 -11.42
C ARG A 78 8.59 19.24 -9.94
N GLU A 79 8.03 20.39 -9.61
CA GLU A 79 7.81 20.79 -8.22
C GLU A 79 6.40 20.45 -7.75
N TYR A 80 6.32 19.92 -6.53
CA TYR A 80 5.08 19.63 -5.81
C TYR A 80 5.13 20.33 -4.46
N THR A 81 4.08 21.08 -4.13
CA THR A 81 3.94 21.71 -2.82
C THR A 81 2.93 20.92 -2.00
N SER A 82 3.38 20.41 -0.85
CA SER A 82 2.52 19.70 0.10
C SER A 82 1.52 20.65 0.79
N GLU A 83 0.57 20.08 1.52
CA GLU A 83 -0.39 20.86 2.32
C GLU A 83 0.30 21.68 3.42
N SER A 84 1.45 21.23 3.93
CA SER A 84 2.26 21.98 4.89
C SER A 84 3.08 23.12 4.25
N GLY A 85 3.06 23.25 2.91
CA GLY A 85 3.81 24.25 2.18
C GLY A 85 5.24 23.85 1.85
N GLN A 86 5.65 22.61 2.17
CA GLN A 86 6.96 22.08 1.79
C GLN A 86 6.98 21.73 0.31
N VAL A 87 8.07 22.08 -0.38
CA VAL A 87 8.28 21.77 -1.79
C VAL A 87 9.09 20.49 -1.93
N TYR A 88 8.60 19.58 -2.75
CA TYR A 88 9.23 18.31 -3.10
C TYR A 88 9.43 18.21 -4.61
N GLU A 89 10.40 17.43 -5.04
CA GLU A 89 10.51 17.05 -6.44
C GLU A 89 9.52 15.92 -6.77
N LYS A 90 8.86 16.01 -7.92
CA LYS A 90 7.97 14.96 -8.44
C LYS A 90 8.80 13.80 -8.97
N SER A 91 9.39 13.02 -8.07
CA SER A 91 10.27 11.90 -8.37
C SER A 91 10.00 10.75 -7.39
N LEU A 92 9.90 9.53 -7.92
CA LEU A 92 9.85 8.32 -7.08
C LEU A 92 11.19 8.11 -6.38
N ASP A 93 12.29 8.20 -7.13
CA ASP A 93 13.63 7.90 -6.63
C ASP A 93 14.10 8.95 -5.63
N GLU A 94 14.06 10.23 -5.99
CA GLU A 94 14.60 11.32 -5.17
C GLU A 94 13.72 11.62 -3.94
N THR A 95 12.39 11.58 -4.10
CA THR A 95 11.49 11.98 -3.02
C THR A 95 11.02 10.79 -2.20
N CYS A 96 10.41 9.78 -2.83
CA CYS A 96 9.84 8.66 -2.08
C CYS A 96 10.94 7.72 -1.57
N LEU A 97 11.81 7.23 -2.45
CA LEU A 97 12.90 6.32 -2.08
C LEU A 97 14.04 7.02 -1.35
N GLY A 98 14.16 8.35 -1.49
CA GLY A 98 15.10 9.13 -0.69
C GLY A 98 14.82 9.09 0.82
N CYS A 99 13.56 8.88 1.22
CA CYS A 99 13.14 8.71 2.60
C CYS A 99 12.85 7.25 2.94
N HIS A 100 12.06 6.56 2.09
CA HIS A 100 11.67 5.16 2.27
C HIS A 100 12.66 4.22 1.56
N THR A 101 13.89 4.17 2.06
CA THR A 101 15.00 3.42 1.46
C THR A 101 14.85 1.89 1.57
N ASN A 102 13.95 1.42 2.43
CA ASN A 102 13.69 0.00 2.70
C ASN A 102 12.49 -0.52 1.88
N ARG A 103 12.64 -0.54 0.56
CA ARG A 103 11.60 -0.93 -0.40
C ARG A 103 10.82 -2.19 0.00
N GLU A 104 11.54 -3.27 0.32
CA GLU A 104 10.97 -4.58 0.65
C GLU A 104 10.08 -4.52 1.91
N GLU A 105 10.50 -3.78 2.94
CA GLU A 105 9.77 -3.66 4.20
C GLU A 105 8.67 -2.59 4.14
N PHE A 106 8.68 -1.73 3.13
CA PHE A 106 7.74 -0.64 2.99
C PHE A 106 6.74 -0.86 1.85
N CYS A 107 7.22 -0.87 0.59
CA CYS A 107 6.35 -1.00 -0.58
C CYS A 107 5.83 -2.42 -0.75
N ASP A 108 6.75 -3.39 -0.81
CA ASP A 108 6.44 -4.78 -1.15
C ASP A 108 5.57 -5.42 -0.05
N THR A 109 5.75 -5.05 1.21
CA THR A 109 4.93 -5.54 2.34
C THR A 109 3.42 -5.37 2.12
N CYS A 110 2.97 -4.20 1.66
CA CYS A 110 1.54 -3.96 1.38
C CYS A 110 1.12 -4.55 0.04
N HIS A 111 1.97 -4.43 -0.98
CA HIS A 111 1.65 -4.88 -2.33
C HIS A 111 1.59 -6.42 -2.43
N ASP A 112 2.50 -7.13 -1.78
CA ASP A 112 2.47 -8.60 -1.68
C ASP A 112 1.25 -9.08 -0.91
N TYR A 113 0.91 -8.39 0.21
CA TYR A 113 -0.30 -8.69 0.97
C TYR A 113 -1.58 -8.52 0.13
N ALA A 114 -1.62 -7.50 -0.72
CA ALA A 114 -2.75 -7.22 -1.63
C ALA A 114 -2.72 -8.08 -2.92
N GLY A 115 -1.64 -8.83 -3.17
CA GLY A 115 -1.46 -9.61 -4.40
C GLY A 115 -1.32 -8.72 -5.64
N VAL A 116 -0.67 -7.57 -5.50
CA VAL A 116 -0.49 -6.58 -6.56
C VAL A 116 0.98 -6.50 -6.95
N ASP A 117 1.30 -6.86 -8.18
CA ASP A 117 2.66 -6.76 -8.72
C ASP A 117 3.07 -5.30 -8.94
N LEU A 118 4.28 -4.97 -8.50
CA LEU A 118 4.88 -3.65 -8.64
C LEU A 118 5.73 -3.56 -9.91
N TYR A 119 5.17 -3.07 -10.99
CA TYR A 119 5.91 -2.79 -12.25
C TYR A 119 6.84 -1.59 -12.17
N CYS A 120 6.81 -0.84 -11.07
CA CYS A 120 7.69 0.32 -10.85
C CYS A 120 9.16 -0.08 -10.91
N TRP A 121 9.49 -1.26 -10.42
CA TRP A 121 10.85 -1.78 -10.33
C TRP A 121 11.46 -2.25 -11.65
N ASP A 122 10.67 -2.32 -12.70
CA ASP A 122 11.18 -2.56 -14.05
C ASP A 122 11.97 -1.36 -14.61
N CYS A 123 11.76 -0.17 -14.04
CA CYS A 123 12.40 1.08 -14.46
C CYS A 123 13.10 1.82 -13.31
N HIS A 124 12.65 1.64 -12.07
CA HIS A 124 13.18 2.31 -10.88
C HIS A 124 13.90 1.29 -10.01
N ASP A 125 15.22 1.29 -10.05
CA ASP A 125 16.06 0.34 -9.29
C ASP A 125 16.43 0.84 -7.88
N GLY A 126 15.96 2.04 -7.51
CA GLY A 126 16.26 2.66 -6.21
C GLY A 126 17.69 3.19 -6.09
N SER A 127 18.44 3.20 -7.18
CA SER A 127 19.73 3.90 -7.22
C SER A 127 19.46 5.38 -7.51
N ALA A 128 19.41 6.20 -6.46
CA ALA A 128 19.47 7.65 -6.60
C ALA A 128 20.77 8.01 -7.33
N SER A 129 20.65 8.61 -8.51
CA SER A 129 21.79 9.06 -9.33
C SER A 129 22.30 10.42 -8.89
#